data_230e2ba7fe7cda05775564274e8c7cf8
#
_entry.id   230e2ba7fe7cda05775564274e8c7cf8
#
_cell.length_a   1.000
_cell.length_b   1.000
_cell.length_c   1.000
_cell.angle_alpha   90.00
_cell.angle_beta   90.00
_cell.angle_gamma   90.00
#
_symmetry.space_group_name_H-M   'P 1'
#
loop_
_entity.id
_entity.type
_entity.pdbx_description
1 polymer ?
#
loop_
_entity_poly.entity_id
_entity_poly.type
_entity_poly.pdbx_seq_one_letter_code
_entity_poly.pdbx_strand_id
1 'polypeptide(L)'
;KDQKFQEKMKDFILFKDLDDKFMTMKEYLETVEAPEAEVVEPGEDTENGEPEEPPKTTIYYVTDLQQQSQYINLFREQNMNAFVLTHNIDQPFISSLEAGGDNVKFQRIDAEVTDDFREEASEEELKEQTDILTELFRKVLGKENLEVKVEKLKNEKLSSMITVSEETRRMQDMMKMYAMNGMGGMGDFGGEKLVLNANHPLVQYLVEHKEGEHAELFCRQLYDLAMISHKPLAAEDMTAFIQRSNEIMELLTKDE
;
A
#
# COMPACT_ATOMS: atom_id res chain seq x y z
N LYS A 1 -29.44 -16.81 -8.44
CA LYS A 1 -28.87 -16.13 -7.26
C LYS A 1 -29.56 -14.81 -7.16
N ASP A 2 -30.10 -14.50 -6.00
CA ASP A 2 -31.15 -13.51 -5.84
C ASP A 2 -30.56 -12.10 -5.67
N GLN A 3 -30.31 -11.39 -6.80
CA GLN A 3 -29.86 -10.00 -6.81
C GLN A 3 -30.75 -9.10 -5.96
N LYS A 4 -32.07 -9.35 -5.98
CA LYS A 4 -33.04 -8.62 -5.18
C LYS A 4 -32.85 -8.82 -3.67
N PHE A 5 -32.33 -9.96 -3.25
CA PHE A 5 -31.99 -10.19 -1.86
C PHE A 5 -30.73 -9.41 -1.45
N GLN A 6 -29.70 -9.43 -2.31
CA GLN A 6 -28.47 -8.67 -2.08
C GLN A 6 -28.74 -7.16 -1.98
N GLU A 7 -29.53 -6.60 -2.91
CA GLU A 7 -29.95 -5.19 -2.89
C GLU A 7 -30.68 -4.79 -1.61
N LYS A 8 -31.49 -5.68 -1.06
CA LYS A 8 -32.23 -5.41 0.18
C LYS A 8 -31.40 -5.57 1.44
N MET A 9 -30.37 -6.41 1.40
CA MET A 9 -29.56 -6.72 2.57
C MET A 9 -28.35 -5.80 2.72
N LYS A 10 -27.83 -5.20 1.64
CA LYS A 10 -26.62 -4.39 1.65
C LYS A 10 -26.66 -3.27 2.71
N ASP A 11 -27.81 -2.63 2.90
CA ASP A 11 -27.97 -1.51 3.83
C ASP A 11 -28.01 -1.95 5.31
N PHE A 12 -28.13 -3.25 5.57
CA PHE A 12 -28.23 -3.83 6.92
C PHE A 12 -26.99 -4.64 7.32
N ILE A 13 -26.03 -4.79 6.41
CA ILE A 13 -24.81 -5.53 6.70
C ILE A 13 -23.93 -4.68 7.58
N LEU A 14 -23.46 -5.27 8.68
CA LEU A 14 -22.55 -4.65 9.61
C LEU A 14 -21.12 -5.07 9.32
N PHE A 15 -20.28 -4.10 9.14
CA PHE A 15 -18.82 -4.25 9.02
C PHE A 15 -18.17 -3.87 10.35
N LYS A 16 -17.14 -4.63 10.72
CA LYS A 16 -16.31 -4.29 11.86
C LYS A 16 -15.25 -3.30 11.44
N ASP A 17 -15.03 -2.25 12.17
CA ASP A 17 -14.00 -1.25 11.93
C ASP A 17 -12.69 -1.51 12.71
N LEU A 18 -11.71 -0.62 12.58
CA LEU A 18 -10.40 -0.70 13.26
C LEU A 18 -10.49 -0.54 14.78
N ASP A 19 -11.59 0.01 15.29
CA ASP A 19 -11.86 0.22 16.72
C ASP A 19 -12.75 -0.87 17.33
N ASP A 20 -12.94 -1.98 16.61
CA ASP A 20 -13.84 -3.09 16.99
C ASP A 20 -15.32 -2.70 17.07
N LYS A 21 -15.73 -1.58 16.49
CA LYS A 21 -17.15 -1.17 16.39
C LYS A 21 -17.76 -1.74 15.12
N PHE A 22 -19.08 -1.92 15.17
CA PHE A 22 -19.83 -2.37 14.00
C PHE A 22 -20.63 -1.20 13.43
N MET A 23 -20.54 -1.02 12.11
CA MET A 23 -21.27 0.00 11.38
C MET A 23 -21.70 -0.52 10.01
N THR A 24 -22.70 0.09 9.43
CA THR A 24 -23.13 -0.14 8.05
C THR A 24 -22.20 0.60 7.09
N MET A 25 -22.20 0.20 5.82
CA MET A 25 -21.48 0.93 4.77
C MET A 25 -21.94 2.39 4.69
N LYS A 26 -23.24 2.65 4.88
CA LYS A 26 -23.78 4.01 4.86
C LYS A 26 -23.23 4.87 6.00
N GLU A 27 -23.20 4.35 7.23
CA GLU A 27 -22.61 5.05 8.38
C GLU A 27 -21.11 5.32 8.17
N TYR A 28 -20.36 4.40 7.54
CA TYR A 28 -18.97 4.63 7.18
C TYR A 28 -18.84 5.79 6.18
N LEU A 29 -19.64 5.80 5.12
CA LEU A 29 -19.62 6.84 4.10
C LEU A 29 -19.98 8.24 4.65
N GLU A 30 -20.74 8.32 5.72
CA GLU A 30 -21.02 9.58 6.43
C GLU A 30 -19.78 10.12 7.18
N THR A 31 -18.78 9.27 7.46
CA THR A 31 -17.52 9.66 8.13
C THR A 31 -16.40 10.02 7.15
N VAL A 32 -16.55 9.68 5.87
CA VAL A 32 -15.56 9.94 4.83
C VAL A 32 -16.00 11.17 4.04
N GLU A 33 -15.10 12.13 3.86
CA GLU A 33 -15.36 13.27 2.98
C GLU A 33 -15.58 12.76 1.56
N ALA A 34 -16.68 13.19 0.94
CA ALA A 34 -16.96 12.84 -0.45
C ALA A 34 -15.81 13.39 -1.32
N PRO A 35 -15.30 12.62 -2.30
CA PRO A 35 -14.27 13.12 -3.20
C PRO A 35 -14.78 14.41 -3.85
N GLU A 36 -14.00 15.48 -3.75
CA GLU A 36 -14.30 16.72 -4.46
C GLU A 36 -14.35 16.38 -5.94
N ALA A 37 -15.50 16.60 -6.57
CA ALA A 37 -15.60 16.49 -8.02
C ALA A 37 -14.65 17.55 -8.59
N GLU A 38 -13.57 17.13 -9.23
CA GLU A 38 -12.75 18.05 -10.00
C GLU A 38 -13.68 18.74 -10.99
N VAL A 39 -13.88 20.04 -10.79
CA VAL A 39 -14.64 20.88 -11.71
C VAL A 39 -13.75 21.06 -12.93
N VAL A 40 -13.85 20.12 -13.87
CA VAL A 40 -13.25 20.30 -15.20
C VAL A 40 -13.99 21.46 -15.84
N GLU A 41 -13.29 22.58 -15.98
CA GLU A 41 -13.82 23.71 -16.74
C GLU A 41 -14.16 23.24 -18.18
N PRO A 42 -15.33 23.56 -18.71
CA PRO A 42 -15.71 23.15 -20.06
C PRO A 42 -14.92 23.93 -21.09
N GLY A 43 -13.84 23.34 -21.59
CA GLY A 43 -13.09 23.96 -22.67
C GLY A 43 -11.72 23.38 -22.91
N GLU A 44 -11.68 22.15 -23.45
CA GLU A 44 -10.72 21.78 -24.48
C GLU A 44 -11.15 20.45 -25.10
N ASP A 45 -11.30 20.46 -26.42
CA ASP A 45 -11.78 19.38 -27.26
C ASP A 45 -10.91 18.12 -27.10
N THR A 46 -11.39 17.10 -26.38
CA THR A 46 -10.89 15.73 -26.52
C THR A 46 -11.91 14.93 -27.35
N GLU A 47 -11.64 14.81 -28.64
CA GLU A 47 -12.26 13.85 -29.55
C GLU A 47 -11.84 12.42 -29.14
N ASN A 48 -12.46 11.86 -28.09
CA ASN A 48 -12.66 10.43 -27.80
C ASN A 48 -13.36 10.32 -26.43
N GLY A 49 -14.58 10.85 -26.35
CA GLY A 49 -15.35 10.83 -25.11
C GLY A 49 -15.93 9.44 -24.82
N GLU A 50 -15.23 8.63 -24.04
CA GLU A 50 -15.91 7.72 -23.12
C GLU A 50 -16.40 8.59 -21.96
N PRO A 51 -17.67 8.46 -21.51
CA PRO A 51 -18.17 9.22 -20.38
C PRO A 51 -17.32 8.88 -19.14
N GLU A 52 -16.62 9.88 -18.59
CA GLU A 52 -15.90 9.71 -17.33
C GLU A 52 -16.89 9.23 -16.25
N GLU A 53 -16.60 8.05 -15.68
CA GLU A 53 -17.39 7.56 -14.56
C GLU A 53 -17.28 8.56 -13.40
N PRO A 54 -18.38 8.85 -12.71
CA PRO A 54 -18.34 9.77 -11.56
C PRO A 54 -17.34 9.26 -10.52
N PRO A 55 -16.63 10.15 -9.80
CA PRO A 55 -15.64 9.76 -8.84
C PRO A 55 -16.24 8.84 -7.78
N LYS A 56 -15.60 7.66 -7.55
CA LYS A 56 -16.05 6.66 -6.61
C LYS A 56 -15.49 6.95 -5.23
N THR A 57 -16.32 6.89 -4.20
CA THR A 57 -15.86 7.01 -2.81
C THR A 57 -15.06 5.75 -2.42
N THR A 58 -13.83 5.95 -1.94
CA THR A 58 -12.98 4.84 -1.54
C THR A 58 -13.32 4.38 -0.12
N ILE A 59 -13.59 3.09 0.03
CA ILE A 59 -13.77 2.41 1.31
C ILE A 59 -12.51 1.58 1.57
N TYR A 60 -11.79 1.91 2.63
CA TYR A 60 -10.58 1.19 2.99
C TYR A 60 -10.89 -0.08 3.78
N TYR A 61 -10.04 -1.11 3.60
CA TYR A 61 -10.18 -2.35 4.32
C TYR A 61 -8.85 -3.01 4.67
N VAL A 62 -8.89 -3.87 5.71
CA VAL A 62 -7.77 -4.65 6.27
C VAL A 62 -8.12 -6.13 6.17
N THR A 63 -7.17 -6.95 5.79
CA THR A 63 -7.33 -8.41 5.72
C THR A 63 -6.57 -9.15 6.82
N ASP A 64 -5.51 -8.55 7.36
CA ASP A 64 -4.69 -9.11 8.45
C ASP A 64 -4.24 -7.98 9.39
N LEU A 65 -4.84 -7.94 10.57
CA LEU A 65 -4.58 -6.90 11.57
C LEU A 65 -3.13 -6.90 12.08
N GLN A 66 -2.50 -8.06 12.12
CA GLN A 66 -1.14 -8.20 12.63
C GLN A 66 -0.12 -7.79 11.56
N GLN A 67 -0.25 -8.37 10.37
CA GLN A 67 0.66 -8.11 9.25
C GLN A 67 0.56 -6.65 8.78
N GLN A 68 -0.64 -6.08 8.76
CA GLN A 68 -0.89 -4.71 8.29
C GLN A 68 -0.84 -3.66 9.42
N SER A 69 -0.31 -4.00 10.59
CA SER A 69 -0.31 -3.12 11.78
C SER A 69 0.35 -1.75 11.52
N GLN A 70 1.39 -1.69 10.70
CA GLN A 70 2.06 -0.44 10.35
C GLN A 70 1.14 0.50 9.57
N TYR A 71 0.40 -0.04 8.59
CA TYR A 71 -0.57 0.72 7.79
C TYR A 71 -1.78 1.15 8.64
N ILE A 72 -2.25 0.27 9.54
CA ILE A 72 -3.31 0.59 10.50
C ILE A 72 -2.91 1.79 11.39
N ASN A 73 -1.67 1.83 11.84
CA ASN A 73 -1.17 2.95 12.64
C ASN A 73 -1.17 4.26 11.85
N LEU A 74 -0.75 4.23 10.57
CA LEU A 74 -0.82 5.40 9.70
C LEU A 74 -2.24 5.93 9.55
N PHE A 75 -3.22 5.03 9.33
CA PHE A 75 -4.63 5.39 9.25
C PHE A 75 -5.13 6.04 10.54
N ARG A 76 -4.81 5.45 11.69
CA ARG A 76 -5.19 6.01 13.00
C ARG A 76 -4.58 7.38 13.28
N GLU A 77 -3.33 7.61 12.89
CA GLU A 77 -2.65 8.91 13.03
C GLU A 77 -3.34 10.04 12.24
N GLN A 78 -3.98 9.70 11.12
CA GLN A 78 -4.75 10.62 10.30
C GLN A 78 -6.26 10.60 10.59
N ASN A 79 -6.70 9.93 11.67
CA ASN A 79 -8.11 9.72 12.02
C ASN A 79 -8.93 9.05 10.90
N MET A 80 -8.28 8.29 10.04
CA MET A 80 -8.92 7.49 9.01
C MET A 80 -9.35 6.13 9.57
N ASN A 81 -10.43 5.58 9.03
CA ASN A 81 -10.96 4.27 9.43
C ASN A 81 -10.92 3.28 8.25
N ALA A 82 -11.04 1.99 8.56
CA ALA A 82 -11.11 0.92 7.57
C ALA A 82 -11.96 -0.24 8.09
N PHE A 83 -12.53 -1.03 7.17
CA PHE A 83 -13.24 -2.25 7.53
C PHE A 83 -12.28 -3.42 7.72
N VAL A 84 -12.58 -4.29 8.68
CA VAL A 84 -11.83 -5.50 8.96
C VAL A 84 -12.48 -6.67 8.21
N LEU A 85 -11.86 -7.10 7.11
CA LEU A 85 -12.33 -8.12 6.17
C LEU A 85 -11.35 -9.30 6.14
N THR A 86 -11.43 -10.17 7.15
CA THR A 86 -10.43 -11.24 7.36
C THR A 86 -10.84 -12.60 6.78
N HIS A 87 -12.01 -12.71 6.17
CA HIS A 87 -12.54 -13.98 5.67
C HIS A 87 -12.45 -14.07 4.15
N ASN A 88 -12.20 -15.26 3.63
CA ASN A 88 -12.10 -15.50 2.17
C ASN A 88 -13.38 -15.14 1.40
N ILE A 89 -14.53 -15.10 2.06
CA ILE A 89 -15.82 -14.70 1.47
C ILE A 89 -15.94 -13.19 1.29
N ASP A 90 -15.14 -12.40 2.02
CA ASP A 90 -15.26 -10.95 2.01
C ASP A 90 -14.88 -10.37 0.63
N GLN A 91 -13.84 -10.91 -0.02
CA GLN A 91 -13.41 -10.47 -1.35
C GLN A 91 -14.50 -10.56 -2.43
N PRO A 92 -15.13 -11.72 -2.67
CA PRO A 92 -16.26 -11.80 -3.60
C PRO A 92 -17.43 -10.91 -3.19
N PHE A 93 -17.61 -10.69 -1.89
CA PHE A 93 -18.69 -9.87 -1.38
C PHE A 93 -18.48 -8.38 -1.69
N ILE A 94 -17.31 -7.80 -1.37
CA ILE A 94 -17.01 -6.40 -1.69
C ILE A 94 -17.01 -6.14 -3.21
N SER A 95 -16.52 -7.09 -4.03
CA SER A 95 -16.62 -7.00 -5.48
C SER A 95 -18.07 -6.95 -5.96
N SER A 96 -18.99 -7.64 -5.29
CA SER A 96 -20.42 -7.56 -5.60
C SER A 96 -21.03 -6.21 -5.18
N LEU A 97 -20.57 -5.60 -4.10
CA LEU A 97 -21.01 -4.26 -3.68
C LEU A 97 -20.54 -3.19 -4.68
N GLU A 98 -19.29 -3.25 -5.11
CA GLU A 98 -18.77 -2.34 -6.15
C GLU A 98 -19.56 -2.42 -7.46
N ALA A 99 -19.94 -3.64 -7.87
CA ALA A 99 -20.76 -3.87 -9.06
C ALA A 99 -22.22 -3.42 -8.88
N GLY A 100 -22.67 -3.23 -7.65
CA GLY A 100 -24.06 -2.87 -7.32
C GLY A 100 -24.45 -1.43 -7.60
N GLY A 101 -23.53 -0.58 -8.04
CA GLY A 101 -23.81 0.80 -8.50
C GLY A 101 -23.89 1.86 -7.39
N ASP A 102 -23.42 1.56 -6.17
CA ASP A 102 -23.40 2.53 -5.06
C ASP A 102 -22.26 3.57 -5.17
N ASN A 103 -21.57 3.60 -6.29
CA ASN A 103 -20.45 4.51 -6.59
C ASN A 103 -19.32 4.44 -5.55
N VAL A 104 -19.02 3.23 -5.06
CA VAL A 104 -17.95 2.94 -4.10
C VAL A 104 -16.86 2.08 -4.73
N LYS A 105 -15.64 2.23 -4.22
CA LYS A 105 -14.47 1.42 -4.54
C LYS A 105 -13.87 0.92 -3.22
N PHE A 106 -13.62 -0.38 -3.12
CA PHE A 106 -12.89 -0.93 -1.97
C PHE A 106 -11.39 -0.97 -2.26
N GLN A 107 -10.60 -0.48 -1.33
CA GLN A 107 -9.15 -0.43 -1.44
C GLN A 107 -8.51 -0.91 -0.14
N ARG A 108 -7.57 -1.86 -0.24
CA ARG A 108 -6.82 -2.30 0.94
C ARG A 108 -5.87 -1.20 1.40
N ILE A 109 -5.68 -1.07 2.71
CA ILE A 109 -4.90 0.03 3.32
C ILE A 109 -3.42 0.10 2.88
N ASP A 110 -2.89 -0.97 2.30
CA ASP A 110 -1.52 -1.05 1.78
C ASP A 110 -1.44 -0.99 0.24
N ALA A 111 -2.52 -0.59 -0.43
CA ALA A 111 -2.54 -0.52 -1.88
C ALA A 111 -1.75 0.67 -2.41
N GLU A 112 -1.93 1.84 -1.83
CA GLU A 112 -1.30 3.09 -2.25
C GLU A 112 -1.12 4.03 -1.06
N VAL A 113 -0.15 4.94 -1.20
CA VAL A 113 -0.01 6.07 -0.29
C VAL A 113 -1.03 7.13 -0.71
N THR A 114 -1.99 7.42 0.15
CA THR A 114 -3.00 8.46 -0.10
C THR A 114 -2.42 9.85 0.17
N ASP A 115 -3.05 10.88 -0.36
CA ASP A 115 -2.62 12.26 -0.16
C ASP A 115 -2.68 12.68 1.32
N ASP A 116 -3.57 12.06 2.10
CA ASP A 116 -3.66 12.29 3.55
C ASP A 116 -2.36 11.99 4.30
N PHE A 117 -1.53 11.07 3.78
CA PHE A 117 -0.24 10.70 4.38
C PHE A 117 0.93 11.54 3.87
N ARG A 118 0.74 12.31 2.80
CA ARG A 118 1.79 13.11 2.16
C ARG A 118 1.87 14.51 2.73
N GLU A 119 3.07 15.08 2.67
CA GLU A 119 3.32 16.51 2.77
C GLU A 119 3.56 17.09 1.39
N GLU A 120 3.30 18.39 1.26
CA GLU A 120 3.68 19.13 0.05
C GLU A 120 5.20 19.08 -0.14
N ALA A 121 5.64 18.77 -1.35
CA ALA A 121 7.05 18.72 -1.73
C ALA A 121 7.22 19.10 -3.19
N SER A 122 8.43 19.50 -3.56
CA SER A 122 8.78 19.75 -4.96
C SER A 122 8.81 18.41 -5.72
N GLU A 123 8.03 18.34 -6.79
CA GLU A 123 8.01 17.15 -7.67
C GLU A 123 9.38 16.88 -8.30
N GLU A 124 10.13 17.94 -8.63
CA GLU A 124 11.47 17.81 -9.20
C GLU A 124 12.44 17.17 -8.21
N GLU A 125 12.41 17.62 -6.93
CA GLU A 125 13.27 17.08 -5.87
C GLU A 125 12.94 15.60 -5.59
N LEU A 126 11.67 15.26 -5.44
CA LEU A 126 11.24 13.87 -5.22
C LEU A 126 11.57 12.97 -6.41
N LYS A 127 11.51 13.50 -7.63
CA LYS A 127 11.89 12.77 -8.84
C LYS A 127 13.38 12.47 -8.87
N GLU A 128 14.22 13.46 -8.59
CA GLU A 128 15.69 13.28 -8.54
C GLU A 128 16.08 12.23 -7.47
N GLN A 129 15.51 12.34 -6.26
CA GLN A 129 15.73 11.37 -5.20
C GLN A 129 15.24 9.96 -5.59
N THR A 130 14.08 9.87 -6.27
CA THR A 130 13.53 8.60 -6.78
C THR A 130 14.48 7.95 -7.78
N ASP A 131 15.03 8.70 -8.72
CA ASP A 131 15.95 8.17 -9.73
C ASP A 131 17.23 7.65 -9.07
N ILE A 132 17.84 8.42 -8.17
CA ILE A 132 19.03 8.03 -7.40
C ILE A 132 18.79 6.74 -6.61
N LEU A 133 17.72 6.69 -5.83
CA LEU A 133 17.43 5.56 -4.95
C LEU A 133 16.96 4.33 -5.75
N THR A 134 16.27 4.50 -6.87
CA THR A 134 15.90 3.40 -7.76
C THR A 134 17.14 2.67 -8.28
N GLU A 135 18.11 3.43 -8.79
CA GLU A 135 19.37 2.85 -9.29
C GLU A 135 20.12 2.11 -8.17
N LEU A 136 20.24 2.75 -7.01
CA LEU A 136 20.94 2.19 -5.86
C LEU A 136 20.27 0.89 -5.36
N PHE A 137 18.96 0.91 -5.11
CA PHE A 137 18.24 -0.27 -4.61
C PHE A 137 18.24 -1.43 -5.62
N ARG A 138 18.03 -1.15 -6.91
CA ARG A 138 18.11 -2.17 -7.96
C ARG A 138 19.47 -2.84 -8.00
N LYS A 139 20.54 -2.05 -7.97
CA LYS A 139 21.91 -2.55 -7.95
C LYS A 139 22.20 -3.41 -6.72
N VAL A 140 21.87 -2.92 -5.53
CA VAL A 140 22.16 -3.59 -4.25
C VAL A 140 21.37 -4.88 -4.07
N LEU A 141 20.09 -4.86 -4.48
CA LEU A 141 19.18 -6.01 -4.29
C LEU A 141 19.25 -7.00 -5.46
N GLY A 142 19.87 -6.63 -6.60
CA GLY A 142 19.86 -7.44 -7.81
C GLY A 142 18.48 -7.58 -8.44
N LYS A 143 17.58 -6.61 -8.22
CA LYS A 143 16.18 -6.61 -8.69
C LYS A 143 15.98 -5.53 -9.76
N GLU A 144 16.21 -5.85 -11.02
CA GLU A 144 16.16 -4.88 -12.13
C GLU A 144 14.79 -4.22 -12.30
N ASN A 145 13.72 -4.96 -12.02
CA ASN A 145 12.34 -4.49 -12.18
C ASN A 145 11.71 -3.92 -10.90
N LEU A 146 12.51 -3.68 -9.84
CA LEU A 146 11.97 -3.10 -8.62
C LEU A 146 11.47 -1.67 -8.90
N GLU A 147 10.21 -1.42 -8.61
CA GLU A 147 9.67 -0.07 -8.60
C GLU A 147 9.99 0.59 -7.25
N VAL A 148 10.62 1.75 -7.31
CA VAL A 148 10.91 2.58 -6.14
C VAL A 148 10.26 3.93 -6.33
N LYS A 149 9.65 4.45 -5.29
CA LYS A 149 9.08 5.81 -5.25
C LYS A 149 9.51 6.49 -3.97
N VAL A 150 9.92 7.74 -4.07
CA VAL A 150 10.18 8.58 -2.91
C VAL A 150 8.97 9.49 -2.69
N GLU A 151 8.45 9.47 -1.47
CA GLU A 151 7.32 10.29 -1.05
C GLU A 151 7.70 11.04 0.22
N LYS A 152 7.22 12.25 0.38
CA LYS A 152 7.39 12.99 1.62
C LYS A 152 6.20 12.69 2.53
N LEU A 153 6.42 11.85 3.56
CA LEU A 153 5.35 11.41 4.45
C LEU A 153 5.33 12.23 5.75
N LYS A 154 4.12 12.53 6.23
CA LYS A 154 3.89 13.21 7.52
C LYS A 154 4.48 12.45 8.71
N ASN A 155 4.47 11.13 8.67
CA ASN A 155 5.08 10.29 9.70
C ASN A 155 6.58 10.13 9.44
N GLU A 156 7.40 10.96 10.08
CA GLU A 156 8.87 10.93 9.97
C GLU A 156 9.51 9.63 10.51
N LYS A 157 8.80 8.85 11.34
CA LYS A 157 9.34 7.60 11.91
C LYS A 157 9.25 6.43 10.95
N LEU A 158 8.43 6.54 9.92
CA LEU A 158 8.31 5.53 8.88
C LEU A 158 9.37 5.75 7.83
N SER A 159 10.32 4.81 7.69
CA SER A 159 11.40 4.91 6.71
C SER A 159 11.02 4.40 5.33
N SER A 160 10.29 3.31 5.29
CA SER A 160 9.97 2.58 4.06
C SER A 160 8.73 1.71 4.22
N MET A 161 8.02 1.47 3.13
CA MET A 161 6.88 0.57 3.08
C MET A 161 6.74 -0.06 1.69
N ILE A 162 6.04 -1.18 1.59
CA ILE A 162 5.67 -1.80 0.32
C ILE A 162 4.20 -1.48 0.02
N THR A 163 3.92 -1.05 -1.20
CA THR A 163 2.56 -0.94 -1.71
C THR A 163 2.36 -1.87 -2.89
N VAL A 164 1.13 -2.37 -3.05
CA VAL A 164 0.73 -3.20 -4.20
C VAL A 164 -0.63 -2.72 -4.67
N SER A 165 -0.73 -2.24 -5.89
CA SER A 165 -2.00 -1.72 -6.40
C SER A 165 -3.14 -2.72 -6.22
N GLU A 166 -4.35 -2.22 -5.98
CA GLU A 166 -5.53 -3.06 -5.76
C GLU A 166 -5.77 -4.01 -6.95
N GLU A 167 -5.53 -3.54 -8.17
CA GLU A 167 -5.67 -4.34 -9.38
C GLU A 167 -4.67 -5.49 -9.43
N THR A 168 -3.40 -5.21 -9.16
CA THR A 168 -2.33 -6.23 -9.12
C THR A 168 -2.65 -7.29 -8.07
N ARG A 169 -3.11 -6.87 -6.90
CA ARG A 169 -3.47 -7.79 -5.83
C ARG A 169 -4.66 -8.67 -6.19
N ARG A 170 -5.73 -8.08 -6.73
CA ARG A 170 -6.90 -8.86 -7.20
C ARG A 170 -6.51 -9.88 -8.25
N MET A 171 -5.57 -9.51 -9.13
CA MET A 171 -5.02 -10.44 -10.10
C MET A 171 -4.21 -11.56 -9.43
N GLN A 172 -3.37 -11.24 -8.45
CA GLN A 172 -2.61 -12.22 -7.67
C GLN A 172 -3.54 -13.19 -6.91
N ASP A 173 -4.59 -12.68 -6.27
CA ASP A 173 -5.56 -13.50 -5.53
C ASP A 173 -6.37 -14.41 -6.45
N MET A 174 -6.76 -13.92 -7.61
CA MET A 174 -7.39 -14.74 -8.66
C MET A 174 -6.46 -15.86 -9.11
N MET A 175 -5.20 -15.56 -9.34
CA MET A 175 -4.20 -16.54 -9.76
C MET A 175 -3.90 -17.59 -8.68
N LYS A 176 -3.82 -17.18 -7.40
CA LYS A 176 -3.70 -18.12 -6.28
C LYS A 176 -4.87 -19.11 -6.26
N MET A 177 -6.09 -18.63 -6.53
CA MET A 177 -7.28 -19.47 -6.59
C MET A 177 -7.22 -20.45 -7.75
N TYR A 178 -6.70 -20.06 -8.92
CA TYR A 178 -6.45 -20.96 -10.06
C TYR A 178 -5.37 -22.00 -9.74
N ALA A 179 -4.28 -21.60 -9.10
CA ALA A 179 -3.21 -22.51 -8.69
C ALA A 179 -3.69 -23.58 -7.70
N MET A 180 -4.56 -23.21 -6.74
CA MET A 180 -5.18 -24.16 -5.82
C MET A 180 -6.10 -25.17 -6.53
N ASN A 181 -6.66 -24.80 -7.68
CA ASN A 181 -7.47 -25.70 -8.52
C ASN A 181 -6.64 -26.59 -9.49
N GLY A 182 -5.32 -26.65 -9.34
CA GLY A 182 -4.44 -27.54 -10.09
C GLY A 182 -4.00 -27.06 -11.47
N MET A 183 -4.20 -25.79 -11.80
CA MET A 183 -3.83 -25.18 -13.09
C MET A 183 -2.40 -24.58 -13.10
N GLY A 184 -1.48 -25.10 -12.31
CA GLY A 184 -0.07 -24.69 -12.31
C GLY A 184 0.16 -23.29 -11.74
N GLY A 185 0.97 -23.16 -10.69
CA GLY A 185 1.37 -21.86 -10.15
C GLY A 185 2.24 -21.11 -11.16
N MET A 186 1.74 -20.00 -11.68
CA MET A 186 2.61 -18.99 -12.27
C MET A 186 3.27 -18.22 -11.11
N GLY A 187 4.58 -17.97 -11.24
CA GLY A 187 5.39 -17.37 -10.18
C GLY A 187 4.91 -16.00 -9.70
N ASP A 188 5.67 -15.43 -8.78
CA ASP A 188 5.41 -14.09 -8.23
C ASP A 188 5.33 -13.06 -9.38
N PHE A 189 4.17 -12.42 -9.53
CA PHE A 189 3.89 -11.47 -10.61
C PHE A 189 4.52 -10.09 -10.38
N GLY A 190 5.24 -9.91 -9.26
CA GLY A 190 5.76 -8.61 -8.90
C GLY A 190 4.64 -7.60 -8.64
N GLY A 191 4.89 -6.33 -8.98
CA GLY A 191 3.96 -5.23 -8.74
C GLY A 191 4.05 -4.66 -7.34
N GLU A 192 5.02 -5.13 -6.55
CA GLU A 192 5.43 -4.52 -5.30
C GLU A 192 6.20 -3.24 -5.60
N LYS A 193 5.77 -2.15 -5.02
CA LYS A 193 6.45 -0.85 -5.11
C LYS A 193 7.04 -0.51 -3.75
N LEU A 194 8.34 -0.26 -3.71
CA LEU A 194 9.01 0.23 -2.52
C LEU A 194 8.81 1.75 -2.42
N VAL A 195 8.11 2.19 -1.39
CA VAL A 195 7.97 3.60 -1.07
C VAL A 195 8.97 3.95 0.03
N LEU A 196 9.79 4.97 -0.22
CA LEU A 196 10.78 5.51 0.71
C LEU A 196 10.35 6.90 1.17
N ASN A 197 10.48 7.17 2.47
CA ASN A 197 10.07 8.44 3.04
C ASN A 197 11.22 9.46 3.01
N ALA A 198 11.07 10.51 2.20
CA ALA A 198 12.06 11.60 2.10
C ALA A 198 12.34 12.31 3.43
N ASN A 199 11.39 12.31 4.37
CA ASN A 199 11.56 12.92 5.70
C ASN A 199 12.37 12.05 6.66
N HIS A 200 12.61 10.76 6.32
CA HIS A 200 13.32 9.87 7.22
C HIS A 200 14.84 10.02 7.10
N PRO A 201 15.58 10.18 8.23
CA PRO A 201 17.04 10.43 8.19
C PRO A 201 17.86 9.38 7.43
N LEU A 202 17.48 8.08 7.49
CA LEU A 202 18.18 7.03 6.76
C LEU A 202 18.00 7.13 5.25
N VAL A 203 16.85 7.62 4.78
CA VAL A 203 16.59 7.84 3.35
C VAL A 203 17.40 9.03 2.86
N GLN A 204 17.43 10.14 3.61
CA GLN A 204 18.26 11.31 3.33
C GLN A 204 19.75 10.93 3.28
N TYR A 205 20.22 10.14 4.25
CA TYR A 205 21.58 9.63 4.27
C TYR A 205 21.92 8.86 2.98
N LEU A 206 21.04 8.00 2.48
CA LEU A 206 21.29 7.24 1.24
C LEU A 206 21.33 8.11 0.00
N VAL A 207 20.54 9.18 -0.06
CA VAL A 207 20.61 10.15 -1.17
C VAL A 207 21.96 10.84 -1.20
N GLU A 208 22.48 11.27 -0.03
CA GLU A 208 23.75 11.99 0.10
C GLU A 208 24.97 11.07 -0.02
N HIS A 209 24.86 9.80 0.39
CA HIS A 209 25.98 8.87 0.54
C HIS A 209 25.78 7.56 -0.25
N LYS A 210 25.26 7.66 -1.49
CA LYS A 210 24.96 6.48 -2.34
C LYS A 210 26.14 5.53 -2.60
N GLU A 211 27.36 6.01 -2.51
CA GLU A 211 28.61 5.25 -2.62
C GLU A 211 29.29 5.02 -1.26
N GLY A 212 28.62 5.36 -0.17
CA GLY A 212 29.13 5.20 1.18
C GLY A 212 29.30 3.74 1.59
N GLU A 213 30.24 3.48 2.52
CA GLU A 213 30.55 2.14 3.02
C GLU A 213 29.31 1.38 3.54
N HIS A 214 28.35 2.09 4.11
CA HIS A 214 27.13 1.51 4.70
C HIS A 214 25.89 1.57 3.79
N ALA A 215 26.01 2.12 2.57
CA ALA A 215 24.85 2.29 1.68
C ALA A 215 24.17 0.95 1.35
N GLU A 216 24.95 -0.08 1.03
CA GLU A 216 24.42 -1.43 0.75
C GLU A 216 23.68 -2.02 1.97
N LEU A 217 24.28 -1.87 3.16
CA LEU A 217 23.74 -2.36 4.41
C LEU A 217 22.37 -1.74 4.70
N PHE A 218 22.26 -0.40 4.57
CA PHE A 218 21.02 0.32 4.80
C PHE A 218 19.96 0.04 3.74
N CYS A 219 20.32 -0.07 2.46
CA CYS A 219 19.37 -0.43 1.42
C CYS A 219 18.71 -1.78 1.68
N ARG A 220 19.51 -2.81 2.01
CA ARG A 220 18.99 -4.14 2.34
C ARG A 220 18.11 -4.10 3.59
N GLN A 221 18.52 -3.35 4.61
CA GLN A 221 17.78 -3.24 5.87
C GLN A 221 16.42 -2.54 5.65
N LEU A 222 16.40 -1.40 4.96
CA LEU A 222 15.17 -0.67 4.67
C LEU A 222 14.20 -1.47 3.81
N TYR A 223 14.72 -2.21 2.82
CA TYR A 223 13.90 -3.08 1.99
C TYR A 223 13.25 -4.20 2.80
N ASP A 224 14.03 -4.88 3.64
CA ASP A 224 13.50 -5.99 4.45
C ASP A 224 12.54 -5.51 5.54
N LEU A 225 12.77 -4.34 6.14
CA LEU A 225 11.83 -3.71 7.07
C LEU A 225 10.49 -3.43 6.40
N ALA A 226 10.51 -2.89 5.16
CA ALA A 226 9.30 -2.67 4.37
C ALA A 226 8.60 -3.99 4.03
N MET A 227 9.37 -5.01 3.64
CA MET A 227 8.83 -6.33 3.30
C MET A 227 8.18 -7.03 4.49
N ILE A 228 8.80 -6.99 5.69
CA ILE A 228 8.26 -7.61 6.92
C ILE A 228 6.88 -7.04 7.26
N SER A 229 6.66 -5.74 7.01
CA SER A 229 5.36 -5.10 7.22
C SER A 229 4.31 -5.47 6.17
N HIS A 230 4.74 -6.00 5.01
CA HIS A 230 3.88 -6.38 3.89
C HIS A 230 3.58 -7.88 3.87
N LYS A 231 4.61 -8.72 4.00
CA LYS A 231 4.50 -10.18 4.02
C LYS A 231 5.66 -10.82 4.82
N PRO A 232 5.49 -12.04 5.35
CA PRO A 232 6.58 -12.75 5.99
C PRO A 232 7.76 -12.94 5.04
N LEU A 233 8.98 -12.71 5.54
CA LEU A 233 10.20 -13.03 4.78
C LEU A 233 10.37 -14.54 4.63
N ALA A 234 10.98 -14.95 3.53
CA ALA A 234 11.45 -16.34 3.38
C ALA A 234 12.51 -16.66 4.45
N ALA A 235 12.69 -17.94 4.79
CA ALA A 235 13.57 -18.35 5.90
C ALA A 235 15.02 -17.87 5.72
N GLU A 236 15.51 -17.87 4.47
CA GLU A 236 16.86 -17.41 4.14
C GLU A 236 16.98 -15.89 4.31
N ASP A 237 16.00 -15.13 3.82
CA ASP A 237 15.94 -13.66 3.92
C ASP A 237 15.82 -13.22 5.39
N MET A 238 15.01 -13.93 6.19
CA MET A 238 14.89 -13.68 7.63
C MET A 238 16.22 -13.91 8.36
N THR A 239 16.96 -14.96 8.00
CA THR A 239 18.27 -15.22 8.57
C THR A 239 19.26 -14.09 8.22
N ALA A 240 19.29 -13.68 6.97
CA ALA A 240 20.13 -12.57 6.50
C ALA A 240 19.75 -11.25 7.18
N PHE A 241 18.44 -10.97 7.34
CA PHE A 241 17.95 -9.79 8.06
C PHE A 241 18.42 -9.76 9.53
N ILE A 242 18.35 -10.91 10.25
CA ILE A 242 18.79 -11.00 11.64
C ILE A 242 20.31 -10.77 11.74
N GLN A 243 21.10 -11.40 10.86
CA GLN A 243 22.56 -11.22 10.84
C GLN A 243 22.95 -9.78 10.61
N ARG A 244 22.35 -9.14 9.60
CA ARG A 244 22.56 -7.72 9.26
C ARG A 244 22.13 -6.79 10.40
N SER A 245 21.01 -7.09 11.06
CA SER A 245 20.56 -6.31 12.22
C SER A 245 21.58 -6.36 13.36
N ASN A 246 22.20 -7.52 13.61
CA ASN A 246 23.27 -7.65 14.61
C ASN A 246 24.52 -6.87 14.18
N GLU A 247 24.90 -6.92 12.90
CA GLU A 247 26.04 -6.17 12.35
C GLU A 247 25.85 -4.66 12.54
N ILE A 248 24.65 -4.14 12.27
CA ILE A 248 24.32 -2.72 12.51
C ILE A 248 24.46 -2.36 13.98
N MET A 249 23.99 -3.21 14.90
CA MET A 249 24.15 -2.97 16.34
C MET A 249 25.63 -3.02 16.79
N GLU A 250 26.42 -3.92 16.20
CA GLU A 250 27.87 -3.99 16.48
C GLU A 250 28.63 -2.74 16.00
N LEU A 251 28.23 -2.14 14.87
CA LEU A 251 28.82 -0.88 14.41
C LEU A 251 28.65 0.22 15.45
N LEU A 252 27.47 0.33 16.05
CA LEU A 252 27.18 1.33 17.09
C LEU A 252 28.05 1.16 18.35
N THR A 253 28.53 -0.04 18.65
CA THR A 253 29.38 -0.29 19.83
C THR A 253 30.86 0.04 19.58
N LYS A 254 31.28 0.26 18.34
CA LYS A 254 32.67 0.58 17.98
C LYS A 254 32.96 2.07 18.02
N ASP A 255 31.92 2.91 18.03
CA ASP A 255 32.00 4.36 18.06
C ASP A 255 32.02 4.93 19.51
N GLU A 256 31.98 4.06 20.54
CA GLU A 256 32.22 4.39 21.96
C GLU A 256 33.67 4.10 22.38
#